data_33dcedd131d41922c1ca6ecb6acc7cb0
#
_entry.id   33dcedd131d41922c1ca6ecb6acc7cb0
#
_cell.length_a   1.000
_cell.length_b   1.000
_cell.length_c   1.000
_cell.angle_alpha   90.00
_cell.angle_beta   90.00
_cell.angle_gamma   90.00
#
_symmetry.space_group_name_H-M   'P 1'
#
loop_
_entity.id
_entity.type
_entity.pdbx_description
1 polymer ?
#
loop_
_entity_poly.entity_id
_entity_poly.type
_entity_poly.pdbx_seq_one_letter_code
_entity_poly.pdbx_strand_id
1 'polypeptide(L)'
;HPAEIFFTSGGTESSNTAITCAVRDLGCKHIITSPIEHHAVTHSVEHLDNLDVAKVSYVKLLPNGQVDIDDLEKLLAAANEKVLVSLMHANNEIGNLLDIHAVGELCKLYGAIFHSDTVQTVGHFPFDLRNTPVHFITGAAHKFHGPKGVGILYINENVRIKPFVHGGGQERNMRAGTENLYGIVGFAKALEMATARMEEDMAYIGTPKYYMMDEL
;
A
#
# COMPACT_ATOMS: atom_id res chain seq x y z
N HIS A 1 7.40 14.39 -0.91
CA HIS A 1 8.57 15.03 -0.28
C HIS A 1 9.44 13.96 0.40
N PRO A 2 10.82 14.09 0.45
CA PRO A 2 11.66 13.09 1.12
C PRO A 2 11.30 12.84 2.60
N ALA A 3 10.73 13.83 3.28
CA ALA A 3 10.29 13.71 4.66
C ALA A 3 9.10 12.74 4.86
N GLU A 4 8.40 12.39 3.80
CA GLU A 4 7.24 11.49 3.81
C GLU A 4 7.63 10.03 3.59
N ILE A 5 8.91 9.75 3.24
CA ILE A 5 9.40 8.39 3.00
C ILE A 5 10.19 7.90 4.23
N PHE A 6 9.84 6.72 4.70
CA PHE A 6 10.51 6.02 5.82
C PHE A 6 10.93 4.64 5.36
N PHE A 7 12.19 4.28 5.63
CA PHE A 7 12.71 2.96 5.31
C PHE A 7 12.30 1.92 6.35
N THR A 8 11.94 0.75 5.88
CA THR A 8 11.49 -0.40 6.67
C THR A 8 12.24 -1.65 6.23
N SER A 9 12.00 -2.79 6.89
CA SER A 9 12.58 -4.07 6.48
C SER A 9 11.89 -4.70 5.25
N GLY A 10 10.77 -4.13 4.78
CA GLY A 10 10.02 -4.62 3.63
C GLY A 10 8.54 -4.24 3.68
N GLY A 11 7.78 -4.69 2.68
CA GLY A 11 6.35 -4.40 2.57
C GLY A 11 5.53 -4.85 3.77
N THR A 12 5.86 -6.00 4.36
CA THR A 12 5.14 -6.51 5.54
C THR A 12 5.24 -5.56 6.73
N GLU A 13 6.43 -5.06 7.07
CA GLU A 13 6.59 -4.07 8.14
C GLU A 13 5.85 -2.77 7.80
N SER A 14 5.93 -2.32 6.57
CA SER A 14 5.26 -1.09 6.11
C SER A 14 3.74 -1.19 6.24
N SER A 15 3.12 -2.28 5.75
CA SER A 15 1.67 -2.49 5.85
C SER A 15 1.21 -2.65 7.30
N ASN A 16 1.95 -3.41 8.12
CA ASN A 16 1.66 -3.53 9.56
C ASN A 16 1.72 -2.17 10.25
N THR A 17 2.73 -1.35 9.95
CA THR A 17 2.86 0.00 10.51
C THR A 17 1.69 0.87 10.10
N ALA A 18 1.34 0.95 8.81
CA ALA A 18 0.26 1.77 8.31
C ALA A 18 -1.08 1.39 8.95
N ILE A 19 -1.44 0.10 8.93
CA ILE A 19 -2.73 -0.41 9.41
C ILE A 19 -2.85 -0.26 10.93
N THR A 20 -1.85 -0.74 11.67
CA THR A 20 -1.88 -0.69 13.15
C THR A 20 -1.86 0.75 13.65
N CYS A 21 -1.04 1.62 13.06
CA CYS A 21 -0.98 3.02 13.49
C CYS A 21 -2.22 3.82 13.07
N ALA A 22 -2.88 3.48 11.96
CA ALA A 22 -4.17 4.09 11.61
C ALA A 22 -5.23 3.82 12.69
N VAL A 23 -5.29 2.59 13.20
CA VAL A 23 -6.20 2.23 14.30
C VAL A 23 -5.77 2.88 15.62
N ARG A 24 -4.49 2.74 15.99
CA ARG A 24 -3.96 3.19 17.29
C ARG A 24 -3.91 4.71 17.43
N ASP A 25 -3.44 5.41 16.40
CA ASP A 25 -3.06 6.83 16.49
C ASP A 25 -4.05 7.76 15.79
N LEU A 26 -4.69 7.30 14.69
CA LEU A 26 -5.65 8.10 13.93
C LEU A 26 -7.10 7.85 14.36
N GLY A 27 -7.31 6.85 15.23
CA GLY A 27 -8.63 6.52 15.77
C GLY A 27 -9.56 5.82 14.77
N CYS A 28 -9.02 5.16 13.74
CA CYS A 28 -9.83 4.32 12.86
C CYS A 28 -10.40 3.13 13.65
N LYS A 29 -11.72 2.96 13.62
CA LYS A 29 -12.43 1.87 14.31
C LYS A 29 -13.10 0.91 13.33
N HIS A 30 -13.05 1.21 12.06
CA HIS A 30 -13.54 0.37 10.99
C HIS A 30 -12.47 0.28 9.89
N ILE A 31 -12.12 -0.93 9.49
CA ILE A 31 -11.22 -1.20 8.38
C ILE A 31 -12.05 -1.79 7.24
N ILE A 32 -11.96 -1.17 6.06
CA ILE A 32 -12.53 -1.73 4.83
C ILE A 32 -11.35 -2.21 3.98
N THR A 33 -11.37 -3.49 3.63
CA THR A 33 -10.32 -4.14 2.84
C THR A 33 -10.91 -5.09 1.81
N SER A 34 -10.08 -5.77 1.03
CA SER A 34 -10.52 -6.78 0.06
C SER A 34 -10.12 -8.20 0.48
N PRO A 35 -10.84 -9.23 0.02
CA PRO A 35 -10.45 -10.62 0.29
C PRO A 35 -9.22 -11.08 -0.49
N ILE A 36 -8.75 -10.28 -1.46
CA ILE A 36 -7.61 -10.59 -2.32
C ILE A 36 -6.32 -9.86 -1.92
N GLU A 37 -6.30 -9.24 -0.75
CA GLU A 37 -5.08 -8.60 -0.25
C GLU A 37 -3.94 -9.60 0.01
N HIS A 38 -2.70 -9.11 -0.04
CA HIS A 38 -1.55 -9.90 0.41
C HIS A 38 -1.67 -10.22 1.92
N HIS A 39 -1.13 -11.36 2.35
CA HIS A 39 -1.17 -11.81 3.76
C HIS A 39 -0.61 -10.78 4.76
N ALA A 40 0.29 -9.89 4.33
CA ALA A 40 0.76 -8.78 5.17
C ALA A 40 -0.37 -7.82 5.56
N VAL A 41 -1.42 -7.71 4.75
CA VAL A 41 -2.61 -6.90 5.02
C VAL A 41 -3.68 -7.76 5.70
N THR A 42 -4.08 -8.91 5.10
CA THR A 42 -5.17 -9.73 5.64
C THR A 42 -4.92 -10.14 7.08
N HIS A 43 -3.73 -10.68 7.40
CA HIS A 43 -3.43 -11.10 8.77
C HIS A 43 -3.30 -9.92 9.75
N SER A 44 -2.86 -8.74 9.25
CA SER A 44 -2.82 -7.54 10.10
C SER A 44 -4.22 -7.05 10.48
N VAL A 45 -5.16 -7.04 9.52
CA VAL A 45 -6.53 -6.62 9.80
C VAL A 45 -7.29 -7.65 10.63
N GLU A 46 -7.12 -8.94 10.35
CA GLU A 46 -7.66 -10.03 11.15
C GLU A 46 -7.17 -10.00 12.60
N HIS A 47 -5.89 -9.68 12.80
CA HIS A 47 -5.35 -9.54 14.16
C HIS A 47 -6.04 -8.41 14.94
N LEU A 48 -6.30 -7.27 14.32
CA LEU A 48 -6.97 -6.13 14.94
C LEU A 48 -8.46 -6.41 15.20
N ASP A 49 -9.13 -7.16 14.32
CA ASP A 49 -10.51 -7.62 14.49
C ASP A 49 -10.60 -8.61 15.69
N ASN A 50 -9.71 -9.59 15.73
CA ASN A 50 -9.64 -10.58 16.83
C ASN A 50 -9.34 -9.94 18.20
N LEU A 51 -8.70 -8.78 18.24
CA LEU A 51 -8.48 -8.00 19.46
C LEU A 51 -9.65 -7.07 19.80
N ASP A 52 -10.71 -7.06 18.99
CA ASP A 52 -11.88 -6.18 19.12
C ASP A 52 -11.51 -4.67 19.20
N VAL A 53 -10.43 -4.29 18.51
CA VAL A 53 -9.96 -2.89 18.48
C VAL A 53 -10.42 -2.13 17.23
N ALA A 54 -10.75 -2.86 16.15
CA ALA A 54 -11.32 -2.32 14.94
C ALA A 54 -12.17 -3.37 14.22
N LYS A 55 -13.38 -3.01 13.81
CA LYS A 55 -14.26 -3.84 12.97
C LYS A 55 -13.66 -3.96 11.56
N VAL A 56 -13.79 -5.13 10.93
CA VAL A 56 -13.37 -5.35 9.53
C VAL A 56 -14.57 -5.60 8.64
N SER A 57 -14.57 -4.97 7.46
CA SER A 57 -15.51 -5.24 6.38
C SER A 57 -14.74 -5.51 5.09
N TYR A 58 -15.21 -6.48 4.32
CA TYR A 58 -14.63 -6.81 3.04
C TYR A 58 -15.50 -6.25 1.92
N VAL A 59 -14.88 -5.43 1.04
CA VAL A 59 -15.54 -4.97 -0.19
C VAL A 59 -15.75 -6.13 -1.13
N LYS A 60 -16.86 -6.14 -1.85
CA LYS A 60 -17.14 -7.16 -2.87
C LYS A 60 -16.20 -7.05 -4.05
N LEU A 61 -16.04 -8.18 -4.72
CA LEU A 61 -15.35 -8.25 -6.00
C LEU A 61 -16.37 -8.47 -7.12
N LEU A 62 -16.13 -7.84 -8.24
CA LEU A 62 -16.82 -8.10 -9.49
C LEU A 62 -16.43 -9.48 -10.06
N PRO A 63 -17.19 -10.07 -10.99
CA PRO A 63 -16.87 -11.38 -11.59
C PRO A 63 -15.48 -11.47 -12.25
N ASN A 64 -14.92 -10.33 -12.68
CA ASN A 64 -13.57 -10.24 -13.22
C ASN A 64 -12.49 -10.05 -12.14
N GLY A 65 -12.84 -10.12 -10.86
CA GLY A 65 -11.95 -9.97 -9.71
C GLY A 65 -11.62 -8.51 -9.34
N GLN A 66 -12.15 -7.51 -10.05
CA GLN A 66 -11.98 -6.11 -9.68
C GLN A 66 -12.75 -5.78 -8.40
N VAL A 67 -12.22 -4.81 -7.63
CA VAL A 67 -12.95 -4.25 -6.49
C VAL A 67 -14.22 -3.55 -6.98
N ASP A 68 -15.36 -3.88 -6.36
CA ASP A 68 -16.65 -3.22 -6.62
C ASP A 68 -16.64 -1.84 -5.92
N ILE A 69 -16.44 -0.78 -6.71
CA ILE A 69 -16.37 0.60 -6.19
C ILE A 69 -17.72 1.06 -5.64
N ASP A 70 -18.82 0.60 -6.22
CA ASP A 70 -20.17 0.94 -5.71
C ASP A 70 -20.42 0.29 -4.33
N ASP A 71 -19.89 -0.92 -4.11
CA ASP A 71 -19.94 -1.56 -2.79
C ASP A 71 -19.02 -0.88 -1.78
N LEU A 72 -17.83 -0.44 -2.21
CA LEU A 72 -16.93 0.37 -1.38
C LEU A 72 -17.62 1.67 -0.92
N GLU A 73 -18.28 2.37 -1.84
CA GLU A 73 -19.01 3.59 -1.51
C GLU A 73 -20.14 3.33 -0.50
N LYS A 74 -20.92 2.25 -0.67
CA LYS A 74 -21.95 1.85 0.28
C LYS A 74 -21.41 1.55 1.67
N LEU A 75 -20.27 0.87 1.75
CA LEU A 75 -19.58 0.58 3.02
C LEU A 75 -19.12 1.86 3.71
N LEU A 76 -18.54 2.80 2.95
CA LEU A 76 -18.11 4.10 3.45
C LEU A 76 -19.30 4.95 3.93
N ALA A 77 -20.37 5.01 3.15
CA ALA A 77 -21.58 5.77 3.50
C ALA A 77 -22.31 5.20 4.73
N ALA A 78 -22.23 3.89 4.96
CA ALA A 78 -22.84 3.23 6.12
C ALA A 78 -21.98 3.29 7.39
N ALA A 79 -20.73 3.74 7.29
CA ALA A 79 -19.82 3.79 8.44
C ALA A 79 -20.17 4.95 9.38
N ASN A 80 -20.30 4.65 10.68
CA ASN A 80 -20.53 5.65 11.71
C ASN A 80 -19.24 6.03 12.47
N GLU A 81 -18.14 5.39 12.11
CA GLU A 81 -16.85 5.53 12.78
C GLU A 81 -15.78 5.94 11.75
N LYS A 82 -14.62 6.37 12.23
CA LYS A 82 -13.51 6.70 11.34
C LYS A 82 -13.00 5.44 10.65
N VAL A 83 -12.93 5.49 9.32
CA VAL A 83 -12.59 4.36 8.47
C VAL A 83 -11.12 4.42 8.03
N LEU A 84 -10.47 3.25 8.02
CA LEU A 84 -9.29 2.95 7.21
C LEU A 84 -9.74 2.12 6.00
N VAL A 85 -9.54 2.60 4.79
CA VAL A 85 -9.59 1.77 3.58
C VAL A 85 -8.17 1.26 3.31
N SER A 86 -8.02 -0.06 3.15
CA SER A 86 -6.74 -0.70 2.82
C SER A 86 -6.95 -1.62 1.63
N LEU A 87 -6.54 -1.17 0.44
CA LEU A 87 -6.71 -1.88 -0.83
C LEU A 87 -5.40 -1.87 -1.61
N MET A 88 -4.97 -3.06 -2.07
CA MET A 88 -3.76 -3.19 -2.87
C MET A 88 -3.95 -2.59 -4.27
N HIS A 89 -2.88 -1.98 -4.79
CA HIS A 89 -2.90 -1.36 -6.10
C HIS A 89 -2.89 -2.39 -7.24
N ALA A 90 -2.04 -3.42 -7.12
CA ALA A 90 -2.07 -4.56 -8.06
C ALA A 90 -2.00 -5.88 -7.31
N ASN A 91 -2.86 -6.82 -7.69
CA ASN A 91 -2.86 -8.14 -7.08
C ASN A 91 -1.76 -9.02 -7.69
N ASN A 92 -1.02 -9.71 -6.83
CA ASN A 92 0.12 -10.57 -7.21
C ASN A 92 -0.28 -11.93 -7.78
N GLU A 93 -1.54 -12.35 -7.62
CA GLU A 93 -2.03 -13.66 -8.08
C GLU A 93 -2.82 -13.53 -9.39
N ILE A 94 -3.77 -12.62 -9.46
CA ILE A 94 -4.70 -12.46 -10.57
C ILE A 94 -4.40 -11.26 -11.48
N GLY A 95 -3.44 -10.40 -11.08
CA GLY A 95 -2.96 -9.28 -11.91
C GLY A 95 -3.92 -8.10 -12.06
N ASN A 96 -5.00 -8.04 -11.28
CA ASN A 96 -5.94 -6.92 -11.31
C ASN A 96 -5.25 -5.63 -10.82
N LEU A 97 -5.53 -4.53 -11.49
CA LEU A 97 -5.05 -3.20 -11.15
C LEU A 97 -6.21 -2.34 -10.64
N LEU A 98 -6.07 -1.76 -9.44
CA LEU A 98 -7.04 -0.85 -8.83
C LEU A 98 -6.83 0.57 -9.38
N ASP A 99 -7.90 1.29 -9.64
CA ASP A 99 -7.81 2.75 -9.82
C ASP A 99 -7.62 3.43 -8.45
N ILE A 100 -6.33 3.56 -8.06
CA ILE A 100 -5.93 4.14 -6.77
C ILE A 100 -6.37 5.60 -6.63
N HIS A 101 -6.50 6.34 -7.75
CA HIS A 101 -6.94 7.72 -7.72
C HIS A 101 -8.44 7.81 -7.44
N ALA A 102 -9.25 7.02 -8.14
CA ALA A 102 -10.70 6.99 -7.92
C ALA A 102 -11.04 6.55 -6.48
N VAL A 103 -10.37 5.52 -5.95
CA VAL A 103 -10.53 5.10 -4.55
C VAL A 103 -10.09 6.21 -3.59
N GLY A 104 -8.98 6.89 -3.89
CA GLY A 104 -8.48 8.00 -3.09
C GLY A 104 -9.47 9.17 -3.00
N GLU A 105 -10.06 9.58 -4.13
CA GLU A 105 -11.08 10.64 -4.16
C GLU A 105 -12.35 10.21 -3.37
N LEU A 106 -12.74 8.95 -3.49
CA LEU A 106 -13.86 8.42 -2.70
C LEU A 106 -13.54 8.45 -1.19
N CYS A 107 -12.36 8.00 -0.79
CA CYS A 107 -11.92 8.08 0.61
C CYS A 107 -11.90 9.51 1.13
N LYS A 108 -11.43 10.46 0.33
CA LYS A 108 -11.43 11.89 0.66
C LYS A 108 -12.85 12.44 0.84
N LEU A 109 -13.79 12.05 -0.03
CA LEU A 109 -15.19 12.45 0.07
C LEU A 109 -15.83 12.02 1.40
N TYR A 110 -15.52 10.81 1.86
CA TYR A 110 -16.05 10.24 3.10
C TYR A 110 -15.15 10.46 4.34
N GLY A 111 -14.03 11.18 4.21
CA GLY A 111 -13.10 11.46 5.30
C GLY A 111 -12.37 10.22 5.82
N ALA A 112 -12.27 9.19 4.99
CA ALA A 112 -11.57 7.95 5.33
C ALA A 112 -10.05 8.09 5.13
N ILE A 113 -9.28 7.38 5.96
CA ILE A 113 -7.84 7.19 5.75
C ILE A 113 -7.67 6.13 4.66
N PHE A 114 -6.76 6.36 3.72
CA PHE A 114 -6.48 5.41 2.63
C PHE A 114 -5.03 4.92 2.69
N HIS A 115 -4.87 3.60 2.80
CA HIS A 115 -3.62 2.85 2.62
C HIS A 115 -3.72 2.02 1.36
N SER A 116 -2.67 2.01 0.56
CA SER A 116 -2.55 1.08 -0.57
C SER A 116 -1.24 0.29 -0.49
N ASP A 117 -1.35 -1.03 -0.53
CA ASP A 117 -0.19 -1.89 -0.78
C ASP A 117 0.19 -1.79 -2.26
N THR A 118 1.30 -1.13 -2.52
CA THR A 118 1.85 -0.90 -3.87
C THR A 118 3.14 -1.68 -4.12
N VAL A 119 3.38 -2.72 -3.33
CA VAL A 119 4.59 -3.56 -3.45
C VAL A 119 4.77 -4.11 -4.86
N GLN A 120 3.68 -4.40 -5.58
CA GLN A 120 3.71 -4.91 -6.96
C GLN A 120 3.81 -3.80 -8.01
N THR A 121 3.68 -2.53 -7.64
CA THR A 121 3.55 -1.44 -8.62
C THR A 121 4.62 -0.35 -8.50
N VAL A 122 5.21 -0.16 -7.33
CA VAL A 122 6.39 0.72 -7.19
C VAL A 122 7.52 0.20 -8.08
N GLY A 123 8.06 1.09 -8.93
CA GLY A 123 9.07 0.76 -9.93
C GLY A 123 8.52 0.18 -11.26
N HIS A 124 7.22 -0.12 -11.34
CA HIS A 124 6.56 -0.67 -12.53
C HIS A 124 5.51 0.27 -13.12
N PHE A 125 4.89 1.12 -12.30
CA PHE A 125 3.90 2.09 -12.73
C PHE A 125 4.30 3.50 -12.25
N PRO A 126 3.95 4.54 -13.01
CA PRO A 126 4.18 5.90 -12.56
C PRO A 126 3.26 6.25 -11.38
N PHE A 127 3.81 6.94 -10.37
CA PHE A 127 3.07 7.47 -9.25
C PHE A 127 3.21 8.98 -9.17
N ASP A 128 2.10 9.71 -9.11
CA ASP A 128 2.07 11.11 -8.72
C ASP A 128 1.35 11.29 -7.37
N LEU A 129 2.11 11.15 -6.31
CA LEU A 129 1.59 11.25 -4.93
C LEU A 129 1.10 12.65 -4.55
N ARG A 130 1.40 13.68 -5.36
CA ARG A 130 0.87 15.03 -5.13
C ARG A 130 -0.59 15.14 -5.53
N ASN A 131 -0.98 14.36 -6.55
CA ASN A 131 -2.33 14.38 -7.11
C ASN A 131 -3.14 13.14 -6.77
N THR A 132 -2.54 12.13 -6.12
CA THR A 132 -3.24 10.92 -5.67
C THR A 132 -3.61 11.07 -4.20
N PRO A 133 -4.90 11.08 -3.83
CA PRO A 133 -5.34 11.26 -2.45
C PRO A 133 -5.15 9.97 -1.63
N VAL A 134 -3.91 9.66 -1.28
CA VAL A 134 -3.53 8.50 -0.48
C VAL A 134 -2.76 8.94 0.76
N HIS A 135 -2.96 8.24 1.88
CA HIS A 135 -2.32 8.57 3.15
C HIS A 135 -1.09 7.71 3.41
N PHE A 136 -1.13 6.44 3.00
CA PHE A 136 -0.04 5.50 3.16
C PHE A 136 0.18 4.69 1.89
N ILE A 137 1.44 4.51 1.51
CA ILE A 137 1.86 3.61 0.44
C ILE A 137 2.99 2.72 0.94
N THR A 138 2.91 1.44 0.59
CA THR A 138 3.89 0.42 0.93
C THR A 138 4.68 0.00 -0.30
N GLY A 139 6.01 -0.06 -0.21
CA GLY A 139 6.88 -0.55 -1.27
C GLY A 139 7.95 -1.50 -0.77
N ALA A 140 8.50 -2.35 -1.65
CA ALA A 140 9.57 -3.28 -1.33
C ALA A 140 10.55 -3.45 -2.51
N ALA A 141 11.84 -3.23 -2.25
CA ALA A 141 12.86 -3.21 -3.30
C ALA A 141 12.95 -4.50 -4.14
N HIS A 142 12.77 -5.66 -3.52
CA HIS A 142 12.93 -6.96 -4.18
C HIS A 142 11.89 -7.21 -5.29
N LYS A 143 10.86 -6.40 -5.42
CA LYS A 143 9.84 -6.52 -6.48
C LYS A 143 10.23 -5.78 -7.77
N PHE A 144 11.19 -4.86 -7.69
CA PHE A 144 11.80 -4.19 -8.85
C PHE A 144 13.33 -4.38 -8.89
N HIS A 145 13.77 -5.63 -8.66
CA HIS A 145 15.15 -6.09 -8.75
C HIS A 145 16.13 -5.48 -7.74
N GLY A 146 15.63 -4.83 -6.70
CA GLY A 146 16.43 -4.34 -5.59
C GLY A 146 16.69 -5.41 -4.53
N PRO A 147 17.45 -5.08 -3.46
CA PRO A 147 17.80 -6.03 -2.41
C PRO A 147 16.57 -6.44 -1.59
N LYS A 148 16.59 -7.69 -1.08
CA LYS A 148 15.66 -8.16 -0.05
C LYS A 148 15.97 -7.48 1.29
N GLY A 149 14.98 -7.43 2.18
CA GLY A 149 15.16 -6.88 3.53
C GLY A 149 15.16 -5.35 3.60
N VAL A 150 14.64 -4.69 2.58
CA VAL A 150 14.40 -3.25 2.57
C VAL A 150 13.10 -2.91 1.85
N GLY A 151 12.32 -2.02 2.44
CA GLY A 151 11.10 -1.46 1.89
C GLY A 151 10.94 -0.01 2.28
N ILE A 152 9.83 0.58 1.89
CA ILE A 152 9.43 1.94 2.26
C ILE A 152 7.99 1.97 2.75
N LEU A 153 7.74 2.91 3.65
CA LEU A 153 6.43 3.41 3.98
C LEU A 153 6.38 4.90 3.61
N TYR A 154 5.51 5.27 2.68
CA TYR A 154 5.13 6.65 2.47
C TYR A 154 4.05 7.02 3.49
N ILE A 155 4.22 8.16 4.13
CA ILE A 155 3.25 8.75 5.07
C ILE A 155 2.99 10.17 4.60
N ASN A 156 1.77 10.45 4.16
CA ASN A 156 1.37 11.79 3.73
C ASN A 156 1.59 12.82 4.85
N GLU A 157 2.08 13.99 4.52
CA GLU A 157 2.42 15.06 5.49
C GLU A 157 1.25 15.50 6.40
N ASN A 158 0.01 15.28 5.96
CA ASN A 158 -1.19 15.59 6.74
C ASN A 158 -1.54 14.50 7.77
N VAL A 159 -0.80 13.41 7.82
CA VAL A 159 -1.03 12.29 8.73
C VAL A 159 0.03 12.27 9.83
N ARG A 160 -0.40 12.11 11.07
CA ARG A 160 0.49 12.05 12.24
C ARG A 160 0.31 10.74 12.97
N ILE A 161 1.26 9.85 12.82
CA ILE A 161 1.33 8.58 13.57
C ILE A 161 2.56 8.54 14.47
N LYS A 162 2.53 7.66 15.48
CA LYS A 162 3.67 7.40 16.37
C LYS A 162 4.46 6.20 15.86
N PRO A 163 5.73 6.03 16.28
CA PRO A 163 6.54 4.89 15.91
C PRO A 163 5.83 3.56 16.17
N PHE A 164 5.96 2.63 15.23
CA PHE A 164 5.54 1.24 15.41
C PHE A 164 6.66 0.41 16.02
N VAL A 165 7.91 0.59 15.54
CA VAL A 165 9.10 -0.03 16.11
C VAL A 165 9.77 0.98 17.04
N HIS A 166 9.86 0.63 18.33
CA HIS A 166 10.39 1.49 19.38
C HIS A 166 11.89 1.26 19.59
N GLY A 167 12.64 2.33 19.89
CA GLY A 167 14.10 2.28 20.17
C GLY A 167 14.77 3.64 19.99
N GLY A 168 15.90 3.68 19.27
CA GLY A 168 16.65 4.90 18.97
C GLY A 168 15.95 5.82 17.96
N GLY A 169 16.56 6.97 17.69
CA GLY A 169 16.00 8.06 16.87
C GLY A 169 16.15 7.91 15.36
N GLN A 170 16.41 6.70 14.86
CA GLN A 170 16.55 6.45 13.43
C GLN A 170 15.26 6.81 12.67
N GLU A 171 15.35 6.95 11.36
CA GLU A 171 14.22 7.36 10.50
C GLU A 171 13.43 8.54 11.11
N ARG A 172 14.13 9.54 11.60
CA ARG A 172 13.54 10.76 12.19
C ARG A 172 12.59 10.46 13.37
N ASN A 173 12.95 9.50 14.20
CA ASN A 173 12.16 8.96 15.33
C ASN A 173 10.87 8.20 14.92
N MET A 174 10.73 7.80 13.67
CA MET A 174 9.55 7.06 13.19
C MET A 174 9.75 5.54 13.13
N ARG A 175 11.00 5.09 12.97
CA ARG A 175 11.31 3.66 12.93
C ARG A 175 12.69 3.43 13.53
N ALA A 176 12.73 2.87 14.71
CA ALA A 176 13.98 2.59 15.42
C ALA A 176 14.76 1.41 14.82
N GLY A 177 16.02 1.31 15.18
CA GLY A 177 16.95 0.30 14.70
C GLY A 177 17.90 0.87 13.64
N THR A 178 19.16 0.42 13.68
CA THR A 178 20.19 0.88 12.75
C THR A 178 19.73 0.74 11.30
N GLU A 179 19.92 1.78 10.53
CA GLU A 179 19.53 1.83 9.11
C GLU A 179 20.31 0.79 8.30
N ASN A 180 19.59 0.06 7.46
CA ASN A 180 20.19 -0.83 6.46
C ASN A 180 20.74 0.00 5.29
N LEU A 181 21.85 0.71 5.51
CA LEU A 181 22.42 1.62 4.52
C LEU A 181 22.65 0.96 3.15
N TYR A 182 23.16 -0.27 3.14
CA TYR A 182 23.41 -0.99 1.88
C TYR A 182 22.11 -1.30 1.14
N GLY A 183 21.08 -1.74 1.88
CA GLY A 183 19.75 -1.99 1.32
C GLY A 183 19.11 -0.70 0.81
N ILE A 184 19.24 0.41 1.54
CA ILE A 184 18.68 1.72 1.16
C ILE A 184 19.31 2.23 -0.14
N VAL A 185 20.64 2.17 -0.26
CA VAL A 185 21.35 2.56 -1.48
C VAL A 185 20.97 1.65 -2.65
N GLY A 186 20.88 0.34 -2.40
CA GLY A 186 20.42 -0.64 -3.40
C GLY A 186 18.96 -0.42 -3.83
N PHE A 187 18.07 -0.08 -2.89
CA PHE A 187 16.68 0.30 -3.17
C PHE A 187 16.64 1.51 -4.12
N ALA A 188 17.35 2.59 -3.75
CA ALA A 188 17.36 3.82 -4.53
C ALA A 188 17.89 3.58 -5.95
N LYS A 189 18.99 2.81 -6.08
CA LYS A 189 19.55 2.49 -7.41
C LYS A 189 18.62 1.61 -8.24
N ALA A 190 17.99 0.60 -7.63
CA ALA A 190 17.03 -0.25 -8.34
C ALA A 190 15.81 0.56 -8.81
N LEU A 191 15.28 1.46 -7.96
CA LEU A 191 14.15 2.32 -8.33
C LEU A 191 14.52 3.29 -9.47
N GLU A 192 15.69 3.92 -9.41
CA GLU A 192 16.22 4.76 -10.49
C GLU A 192 16.26 4.01 -11.82
N MET A 193 16.82 2.79 -11.82
CA MET A 193 16.93 1.95 -13.01
C MET A 193 15.54 1.51 -13.52
N ALA A 194 14.67 1.06 -12.63
CA ALA A 194 13.31 0.65 -12.98
C ALA A 194 12.50 1.82 -13.57
N THR A 195 12.61 3.02 -12.98
CA THR A 195 11.92 4.21 -13.49
C THR A 195 12.45 4.63 -14.86
N ALA A 196 13.77 4.57 -15.08
CA ALA A 196 14.38 4.93 -16.36
C ALA A 196 13.99 3.98 -17.51
N ARG A 197 13.65 2.74 -17.21
CA ARG A 197 13.31 1.71 -18.19
C ARG A 197 11.82 1.33 -18.19
N MET A 198 11.01 2.02 -17.42
CA MET A 198 9.61 1.62 -17.15
C MET A 198 8.79 1.44 -18.44
N GLU A 199 8.86 2.37 -19.36
CA GLU A 199 8.12 2.29 -20.64
C GLU A 199 8.62 1.14 -21.52
N GLU A 200 9.93 0.94 -21.62
CA GLU A 200 10.56 -0.15 -22.38
C GLU A 200 10.18 -1.52 -21.80
N ASP A 201 10.31 -1.66 -20.49
CA ASP A 201 10.02 -2.92 -19.78
C ASP A 201 8.51 -3.25 -19.86
N MET A 202 7.63 -2.27 -19.73
CA MET A 202 6.18 -2.47 -19.91
C MET A 202 5.81 -2.89 -21.34
N ALA A 203 6.41 -2.28 -22.35
CA ALA A 203 6.18 -2.65 -23.74
C ALA A 203 6.71 -4.08 -24.04
N TYR A 204 7.88 -4.42 -23.52
CA TYR A 204 8.46 -5.75 -23.65
C TYR A 204 7.59 -6.84 -23.00
N ILE A 205 7.11 -6.62 -21.76
CA ILE A 205 6.23 -7.56 -21.05
C ILE A 205 4.85 -7.66 -21.72
N GLY A 206 4.35 -6.54 -22.25
CA GLY A 206 3.07 -6.50 -22.97
C GLY A 206 3.03 -7.41 -24.18
N THR A 207 4.11 -7.48 -24.95
CA THR A 207 4.19 -8.28 -26.18
C THR A 207 3.88 -9.78 -25.94
N PRO A 208 4.59 -10.52 -25.07
CA PRO A 208 4.29 -11.91 -24.81
C PRO A 208 2.93 -12.10 -24.09
N LYS A 209 2.50 -11.15 -23.28
CA LYS A 209 1.18 -11.20 -22.65
C LYS A 209 0.06 -11.21 -23.69
N TYR A 210 0.06 -10.28 -24.63
CA TYR A 210 -0.97 -10.22 -25.66
C TYR A 210 -0.90 -11.42 -26.60
N TYR A 211 0.31 -11.88 -26.96
CA TYR A 211 0.48 -13.10 -27.71
C TYR A 211 -0.17 -14.31 -27.02
N MET A 212 0.07 -14.48 -25.71
CA MET A 212 -0.56 -15.57 -24.96
C MET A 212 -2.09 -15.44 -24.91
N MET A 213 -2.63 -14.23 -24.79
CA MET A 213 -4.09 -14.01 -24.75
C MET A 213 -4.76 -14.31 -26.10
N ASP A 214 -4.05 -14.10 -27.21
CA ASP A 214 -4.56 -14.37 -28.55
C ASP A 214 -4.49 -15.85 -28.93
N GLU A 215 -3.60 -16.64 -28.29
CA GLU A 215 -3.39 -18.07 -28.57
C GLU A 215 -4.18 -19.00 -27.63
N LEU A 216 -4.79 -18.47 -26.56
CA LEU A 216 -5.61 -19.21 -25.58
C LEU A 216 -7.11 -19.01 -25.78
#